data_665712afaaccba47312a53de3d24511e
#
_entry.id   665712afaaccba47312a53de3d24511e
#
_cell.length_a   1.000
_cell.length_b   1.000
_cell.length_c   1.000
_cell.angle_alpha   90.00
_cell.angle_beta   90.00
_cell.angle_gamma   90.00
#
_symmetry.space_group_name_H-M   'P 1'
#
loop_
_entity.id
_entity.type
_entity.pdbx_description
1 polymer ?
#
loop_
_entity_poly.entity_id
_entity_poly.type
_entity_poly.pdbx_seq_one_letter_code
_entity_poly.pdbx_strand_id
1 'polypeptide(L)'
;MSDPGRDDEPTGPTGPSVAPLRSLTRFYDRLAAGYHLVYADWEASVAEQGASLDALLRARLGDAPADVLDCACGIGTQALGLAARGHRVTGTDLSPVSAARAAREAAARGLRLPTAAADMRRLPCPDGRFDAVVCADNALPHLLTATDVRAALAELRRVLRPGGLLMLSTRPYDDLRRDRPTATEPRVSVDGDGRRVVSFQLWHWHEDGERYDLELFRLTGPPDGNDQDWGPVSVHRATYWALTRDRLARFAAEAGFTAVEWQPPAATGFFQPVLLARAGRPVGTG
;
A
#
# COMPACT_ATOMS: atom_id res chain seq x y z
N MET A 1 -11.29 30.14 49.46
CA MET A 1 -10.63 28.86 49.03
C MET A 1 -11.40 28.37 47.85
N SER A 2 -10.87 28.71 46.66
CA SER A 2 -11.49 28.43 45.35
C SER A 2 -10.86 27.17 44.78
N ASP A 3 -11.71 26.25 44.38
CA ASP A 3 -11.33 24.99 43.69
C ASP A 3 -10.98 25.31 42.22
N PRO A 4 -9.82 24.91 41.70
CA PRO A 4 -9.46 25.11 40.30
C PRO A 4 -9.81 23.89 39.45
N GLY A 5 -10.66 24.14 38.47
CA GLY A 5 -10.52 23.66 37.07
C GLY A 5 -10.56 22.15 36.83
N ARG A 6 -11.75 21.67 36.43
CA ARG A 6 -11.87 20.53 35.52
C ARG A 6 -11.56 21.01 34.13
N ASP A 7 -10.48 20.52 33.55
CA ASP A 7 -10.19 20.61 32.12
C ASP A 7 -11.16 19.68 31.37
N ASP A 8 -12.16 20.28 30.72
CA ASP A 8 -13.01 19.59 29.75
C ASP A 8 -12.17 19.32 28.48
N GLU A 9 -11.70 18.08 28.33
CA GLU A 9 -11.22 17.59 27.03
C GLU A 9 -12.40 17.56 26.04
N PRO A 10 -12.27 18.15 24.83
CA PRO A 10 -13.31 18.03 23.83
C PRO A 10 -13.36 16.59 23.29
N THR A 11 -14.42 15.88 23.61
CA THR A 11 -14.77 14.61 22.96
C THR A 11 -15.12 14.85 21.49
N GLY A 12 -14.10 14.80 20.62
CA GLY A 12 -14.28 14.79 19.17
C GLY A 12 -14.90 13.47 18.71
N PRO A 13 -15.52 13.43 17.53
CA PRO A 13 -16.27 12.28 17.05
C PRO A 13 -15.37 11.05 16.91
N THR A 14 -15.76 9.94 17.54
CA THR A 14 -15.06 8.65 17.62
C THR A 14 -15.17 7.78 16.36
N GLY A 15 -15.37 8.38 15.17
CA GLY A 15 -15.41 7.67 13.89
C GLY A 15 -14.20 8.00 13.02
N PRO A 16 -13.77 7.08 12.11
CA PRO A 16 -12.67 7.36 11.20
C PRO A 16 -12.95 8.59 10.33
N SER A 17 -11.96 9.49 10.19
CA SER A 17 -12.10 10.72 9.43
C SER A 17 -12.39 10.43 7.94
N VAL A 18 -13.53 10.91 7.43
CA VAL A 18 -14.02 10.61 6.08
C VAL A 18 -13.47 11.58 5.02
N ALA A 19 -13.14 12.81 5.39
CA ALA A 19 -12.71 13.85 4.45
C ALA A 19 -11.35 13.56 3.76
N PRO A 20 -10.29 13.12 4.46
CA PRO A 20 -9.03 12.72 3.83
C PRO A 20 -9.19 11.54 2.87
N LEU A 21 -10.07 10.58 3.17
CA LEU A 21 -10.29 9.40 2.35
C LEU A 21 -10.90 9.72 0.98
N ARG A 22 -11.87 10.65 0.92
CA ARG A 22 -12.47 11.07 -0.37
C ARG A 22 -11.43 11.71 -1.29
N SER A 23 -10.48 12.44 -0.72
CA SER A 23 -9.36 13.02 -1.47
C SER A 23 -8.43 11.92 -2.00
N LEU A 24 -8.09 10.94 -1.17
CA LEU A 24 -7.24 9.81 -1.52
C LEU A 24 -7.89 8.90 -2.58
N THR A 25 -9.18 8.59 -2.44
CA THR A 25 -9.94 7.83 -3.46
C THR A 25 -9.86 8.55 -4.81
N ARG A 26 -10.13 9.87 -4.86
CA ARG A 26 -10.03 10.64 -6.10
C ARG A 26 -8.62 10.67 -6.69
N PHE A 27 -7.60 10.70 -5.85
CA PHE A 27 -6.21 10.63 -6.29
C PHE A 27 -5.97 9.33 -7.07
N TYR A 28 -6.31 8.19 -6.49
CA TYR A 28 -6.11 6.89 -7.13
C TYR A 28 -7.08 6.64 -8.29
N ASP A 29 -8.33 7.10 -8.23
CA ASP A 29 -9.28 7.00 -9.35
C ASP A 29 -8.73 7.71 -10.61
N ARG A 30 -8.17 8.92 -10.45
CA ARG A 30 -7.57 9.67 -11.56
C ARG A 30 -6.25 9.05 -12.05
N LEU A 31 -5.51 8.45 -11.14
CA LEU A 31 -4.22 7.85 -11.46
C LEU A 31 -4.37 6.48 -12.10
N ALA A 32 -5.46 5.75 -11.81
CA ALA A 32 -5.65 4.35 -12.16
C ALA A 32 -5.38 4.04 -13.63
N ALA A 33 -5.85 4.86 -14.58
CA ALA A 33 -5.68 4.61 -16.01
C ALA A 33 -4.20 4.59 -16.45
N GLY A 34 -3.35 5.40 -15.82
CA GLY A 34 -1.94 5.53 -16.17
C GLY A 34 -0.99 5.12 -15.04
N TYR A 35 -1.46 4.43 -14.00
CA TYR A 35 -0.60 4.08 -12.85
C TYR A 35 0.59 3.19 -13.24
N HIS A 36 0.40 2.28 -14.20
CA HIS A 36 1.48 1.43 -14.71
C HIS A 36 2.66 2.23 -15.29
N LEU A 37 2.46 3.47 -15.72
CA LEU A 37 3.50 4.35 -16.26
C LEU A 37 4.42 4.95 -15.18
N VAL A 38 4.15 4.75 -13.89
CA VAL A 38 5.11 5.08 -12.81
C VAL A 38 6.22 4.04 -12.69
N TYR A 39 6.05 2.88 -13.32
CA TYR A 39 7.07 1.84 -13.44
C TYR A 39 7.84 2.03 -14.76
N ALA A 40 9.12 1.71 -14.78
CA ALA A 40 9.89 1.68 -16.02
C ALA A 40 9.39 0.55 -16.94
N ASP A 41 9.10 -0.61 -16.34
CA ASP A 41 8.45 -1.76 -16.95
C ASP A 41 7.49 -2.37 -15.91
N TRP A 42 6.18 -2.23 -16.15
CA TRP A 42 5.19 -2.74 -15.22
C TRP A 42 5.07 -4.27 -15.25
N GLU A 43 5.21 -4.90 -16.41
CA GLU A 43 5.15 -6.37 -16.53
C GLU A 43 6.33 -7.01 -15.79
N ALA A 44 7.52 -6.46 -15.96
CA ALA A 44 8.68 -6.88 -15.18
C ALA A 44 8.44 -6.69 -13.68
N SER A 45 7.88 -5.55 -13.27
CA SER A 45 7.56 -5.25 -11.86
C SER A 45 6.53 -6.22 -11.28
N VAL A 46 5.49 -6.61 -12.03
CA VAL A 46 4.52 -7.65 -11.62
C VAL A 46 5.24 -8.98 -11.39
N ALA A 47 6.13 -9.36 -12.31
CA ALA A 47 6.86 -10.63 -12.22
C ALA A 47 7.84 -10.64 -11.04
N GLU A 48 8.65 -9.60 -10.86
CA GLU A 48 9.68 -9.50 -9.82
C GLU A 48 9.09 -9.38 -8.41
N GLN A 49 8.12 -8.49 -8.24
CA GLN A 49 7.46 -8.30 -6.95
C GLN A 49 6.66 -9.54 -6.55
N GLY A 50 5.97 -10.17 -7.51
CA GLY A 50 5.30 -11.44 -7.29
C GLY A 50 6.26 -12.55 -6.88
N ALA A 51 7.46 -12.63 -7.48
CA ALA A 51 8.49 -13.62 -7.12
C ALA A 51 8.99 -13.41 -5.69
N SER A 52 9.29 -12.17 -5.33
CA SER A 52 9.76 -11.82 -4.00
C SER A 52 8.74 -12.14 -2.91
N LEU A 53 7.47 -11.79 -3.13
CA LEU A 53 6.39 -12.09 -2.18
C LEU A 53 6.07 -13.57 -2.11
N ASP A 54 6.08 -14.30 -3.22
CA ASP A 54 5.90 -15.76 -3.27
C ASP A 54 7.00 -16.48 -2.48
N ALA A 55 8.26 -16.08 -2.66
CA ALA A 55 9.38 -16.66 -1.91
C ALA A 55 9.20 -16.47 -0.39
N LEU A 56 8.77 -15.29 0.04
CA LEU A 56 8.45 -15.00 1.46
C LEU A 56 7.27 -15.85 1.96
N LEU A 57 6.22 -16.01 1.15
CA LEU A 57 5.07 -16.86 1.48
C LEU A 57 5.49 -18.30 1.67
N ARG A 58 6.21 -18.88 0.70
CA ARG A 58 6.66 -20.28 0.75
C ARG A 58 7.60 -20.53 1.92
N ALA A 59 8.54 -19.63 2.17
CA ALA A 59 9.45 -19.73 3.31
C ALA A 59 8.74 -19.75 4.67
N ARG A 60 7.54 -19.19 4.76
CA ARG A 60 6.81 -19.03 6.03
C ARG A 60 5.60 -19.95 6.14
N LEU A 61 4.94 -20.32 5.05
CA LEU A 61 3.70 -21.10 5.03
C LEU A 61 3.85 -22.46 4.33
N GLY A 62 4.98 -22.73 3.68
CA GLY A 62 5.22 -23.92 2.86
C GLY A 62 4.78 -23.73 1.41
N ASP A 63 4.97 -24.78 0.59
CA ASP A 63 4.85 -24.71 -0.87
C ASP A 63 3.40 -24.77 -1.39
N ALA A 64 2.43 -25.07 -0.54
CA ALA A 64 1.04 -25.15 -0.95
C ALA A 64 0.47 -23.78 -1.35
N PRO A 65 -0.44 -23.73 -2.34
CA PRO A 65 -1.14 -22.49 -2.67
C PRO A 65 -1.87 -21.88 -1.48
N ALA A 66 -1.54 -20.65 -1.12
CA ALA A 66 -2.15 -19.91 -0.01
C ALA A 66 -3.39 -19.12 -0.45
N ASP A 67 -4.34 -18.92 0.47
CA ASP A 67 -5.39 -17.90 0.35
C ASP A 67 -4.81 -16.54 0.77
N VAL A 68 -4.66 -15.61 -0.17
CA VAL A 68 -3.99 -14.31 0.04
C VAL A 68 -4.98 -13.17 -0.16
N LEU A 69 -5.01 -12.22 0.76
CA LEU A 69 -5.65 -10.92 0.56
C LEU A 69 -4.56 -9.89 0.24
N ASP A 70 -4.69 -9.20 -0.89
CA ASP A 70 -3.99 -7.94 -1.14
C ASP A 70 -4.96 -6.79 -0.79
N CYS A 71 -4.73 -6.14 0.35
CA CYS A 71 -5.68 -5.20 0.94
C CYS A 71 -5.58 -3.76 0.40
N ALA A 72 -4.64 -3.50 -0.50
CA ALA A 72 -4.47 -2.25 -1.21
C ALA A 72 -3.91 -2.54 -2.61
N CYS A 73 -4.63 -3.38 -3.35
CA CYS A 73 -4.10 -4.01 -4.57
C CYS A 73 -3.84 -3.04 -5.73
N GLY A 74 -4.33 -1.80 -5.66
CA GLY A 74 -4.19 -0.84 -6.74
C GLY A 74 -4.66 -1.43 -8.07
N ILE A 75 -3.82 -1.33 -9.09
CA ILE A 75 -4.06 -1.91 -10.42
C ILE A 75 -3.63 -3.38 -10.52
N GLY A 76 -3.20 -4.00 -9.41
CA GLY A 76 -2.94 -5.43 -9.29
C GLY A 76 -1.47 -5.84 -9.31
N THR A 77 -0.49 -4.96 -9.20
CA THR A 77 0.93 -5.29 -9.38
C THR A 77 1.36 -6.51 -8.57
N GLN A 78 1.09 -6.54 -7.26
CA GLN A 78 1.45 -7.65 -6.38
C GLN A 78 0.46 -8.82 -6.52
N ALA A 79 -0.84 -8.51 -6.58
CA ALA A 79 -1.91 -9.50 -6.67
C ALA A 79 -1.80 -10.36 -7.94
N LEU A 80 -1.52 -9.77 -9.10
CA LEU A 80 -1.29 -10.48 -10.36
C LEU A 80 -0.06 -11.38 -10.30
N GLY A 81 1.04 -10.85 -9.75
CA GLY A 81 2.28 -11.60 -9.58
C GLY A 81 2.11 -12.83 -8.69
N LEU A 82 1.34 -12.75 -7.62
CA LEU A 82 1.02 -13.88 -6.74
C LEU A 82 0.02 -14.85 -7.38
N ALA A 83 -1.03 -14.34 -8.07
CA ALA A 83 -1.99 -15.18 -8.77
C ALA A 83 -1.33 -16.00 -9.90
N ALA A 84 -0.39 -15.42 -10.64
CA ALA A 84 0.39 -16.09 -11.67
C ALA A 84 1.27 -17.23 -11.10
N ARG A 85 1.58 -17.18 -9.79
CA ARG A 85 2.34 -18.24 -9.07
C ARG A 85 1.45 -19.29 -8.39
N GLY A 86 0.15 -19.26 -8.67
CA GLY A 86 -0.80 -20.27 -8.25
C GLY A 86 -1.47 -20.00 -6.89
N HIS A 87 -1.22 -18.83 -6.24
CA HIS A 87 -1.96 -18.47 -5.03
C HIS A 87 -3.41 -18.08 -5.36
N ARG A 88 -4.31 -18.29 -4.41
CA ARG A 88 -5.72 -17.85 -4.48
C ARG A 88 -5.82 -16.44 -3.93
N VAL A 89 -5.67 -15.45 -4.80
CA VAL A 89 -5.61 -14.05 -4.40
C VAL A 89 -6.99 -13.38 -4.49
N THR A 90 -7.30 -12.59 -3.48
CA THR A 90 -8.41 -11.63 -3.46
C THR A 90 -7.80 -10.23 -3.31
N GLY A 91 -8.24 -9.27 -4.11
CA GLY A 91 -7.78 -7.89 -4.03
C GLY A 91 -8.85 -6.97 -3.44
N THR A 92 -8.44 -6.03 -2.58
CA THR A 92 -9.29 -4.89 -2.21
C THR A 92 -8.50 -3.60 -2.38
N ASP A 93 -9.17 -2.52 -2.75
CA ASP A 93 -8.55 -1.20 -2.84
C ASP A 93 -9.56 -0.10 -2.48
N LEU A 94 -9.10 1.01 -1.96
CA LEU A 94 -9.95 2.16 -1.64
C LEU A 94 -10.56 2.78 -2.91
N SER A 95 -9.84 2.71 -4.04
CA SER A 95 -10.28 3.17 -5.36
C SER A 95 -11.03 2.05 -6.09
N PRO A 96 -12.35 2.21 -6.33
CA PRO A 96 -13.10 1.25 -7.13
C PRO A 96 -12.58 1.16 -8.58
N VAL A 97 -12.03 2.25 -9.11
CA VAL A 97 -11.46 2.29 -10.46
C VAL A 97 -10.19 1.44 -10.55
N SER A 98 -9.31 1.53 -9.53
CA SER A 98 -8.09 0.71 -9.44
C SER A 98 -8.44 -0.78 -9.28
N ALA A 99 -9.32 -1.12 -8.34
CA ALA A 99 -9.77 -2.50 -8.12
C ALA A 99 -10.41 -3.12 -9.38
N ALA A 100 -11.25 -2.37 -10.08
CA ALA A 100 -11.84 -2.82 -11.34
C ALA A 100 -10.79 -3.00 -12.44
N ARG A 101 -9.75 -2.16 -12.48
CA ARG A 101 -8.62 -2.34 -13.40
C ARG A 101 -7.85 -3.62 -13.07
N ALA A 102 -7.51 -3.88 -11.81
CA ALA A 102 -6.83 -5.10 -11.40
C ALA A 102 -7.57 -6.37 -11.86
N ALA A 103 -8.91 -6.40 -11.74
CA ALA A 103 -9.72 -7.51 -12.24
C ALA A 103 -9.63 -7.68 -13.77
N ARG A 104 -9.67 -6.57 -14.53
CA ARG A 104 -9.51 -6.62 -16.00
C ARG A 104 -8.12 -7.10 -16.41
N GLU A 105 -7.09 -6.59 -15.75
CA GLU A 105 -5.70 -7.01 -15.99
C GLU A 105 -5.49 -8.51 -15.71
N ALA A 106 -6.13 -9.04 -14.67
CA ALA A 106 -6.12 -10.47 -14.37
C ALA A 106 -6.83 -11.27 -15.47
N ALA A 107 -8.04 -10.85 -15.86
CA ALA A 107 -8.80 -11.51 -16.92
C ALA A 107 -8.05 -11.55 -18.25
N ALA A 108 -7.37 -10.45 -18.62
CA ALA A 108 -6.54 -10.38 -19.84
C ALA A 108 -5.36 -11.37 -19.83
N ARG A 109 -4.89 -11.78 -18.62
CA ARG A 109 -3.83 -12.78 -18.43
C ARG A 109 -4.37 -14.19 -18.16
N GLY A 110 -5.68 -14.41 -18.25
CA GLY A 110 -6.30 -15.70 -17.90
C GLY A 110 -6.21 -16.04 -16.41
N LEU A 111 -5.98 -15.06 -15.55
CA LEU A 111 -5.88 -15.23 -14.11
C LEU A 111 -7.23 -14.95 -13.43
N ARG A 112 -7.47 -15.61 -12.27
CA ARG A 112 -8.60 -15.33 -11.42
C ARG A 112 -8.17 -14.41 -10.27
N LEU A 113 -8.69 -13.18 -10.25
CA LEU A 113 -8.48 -12.20 -9.19
C LEU A 113 -9.81 -11.49 -8.87
N PRO A 114 -10.62 -12.01 -7.95
CA PRO A 114 -11.78 -11.28 -7.46
C PRO A 114 -11.31 -10.03 -6.72
N THR A 115 -11.94 -8.88 -7.04
CA THR A 115 -11.60 -7.59 -6.41
C THR A 115 -12.85 -6.90 -5.89
N ALA A 116 -12.68 -6.05 -4.88
CA ALA A 116 -13.72 -5.19 -4.32
C ALA A 116 -13.15 -3.82 -3.91
N ALA A 117 -14.00 -2.78 -3.99
CA ALA A 117 -13.68 -1.50 -3.36
C ALA A 117 -13.85 -1.62 -1.84
N ALA A 118 -12.80 -1.32 -1.08
CA ALA A 118 -12.86 -1.38 0.38
C ALA A 118 -11.80 -0.49 1.04
N ASP A 119 -12.11 -0.02 2.23
CA ASP A 119 -11.16 0.62 3.14
C ASP A 119 -10.49 -0.48 3.99
N MET A 120 -9.14 -0.47 4.05
CA MET A 120 -8.38 -1.45 4.82
C MET A 120 -8.67 -1.42 6.33
N ARG A 121 -9.30 -0.35 6.83
CA ARG A 121 -9.76 -0.23 8.23
C ARG A 121 -11.08 -0.98 8.47
N ARG A 122 -11.77 -1.42 7.41
CA ARG A 122 -13.04 -2.16 7.45
C ARG A 122 -13.19 -3.01 6.19
N LEU A 123 -12.66 -4.21 6.22
CA LEU A 123 -12.65 -5.12 5.08
C LEU A 123 -13.96 -5.93 4.98
N PRO A 124 -14.56 -6.10 3.79
CA PRO A 124 -15.77 -6.89 3.60
C PRO A 124 -15.43 -8.39 3.52
N CYS A 125 -14.60 -8.86 4.45
CA CYS A 125 -14.11 -10.24 4.49
C CYS A 125 -14.43 -10.87 5.84
N PRO A 126 -14.75 -12.19 5.87
CA PRO A 126 -14.94 -12.91 7.13
C PRO A 126 -13.66 -12.98 7.98
N ASP A 127 -13.83 -13.21 9.28
CA ASP A 127 -12.74 -13.49 10.20
C ASP A 127 -12.01 -14.76 9.79
N GLY A 128 -10.68 -14.76 9.95
CA GLY A 128 -9.87 -15.97 9.76
C GLY A 128 -9.96 -16.57 8.36
N ARG A 129 -10.15 -15.77 7.32
CA ARG A 129 -10.36 -16.24 5.95
C ARG A 129 -9.05 -16.52 5.21
N PHE A 130 -7.98 -15.77 5.49
CA PHE A 130 -6.76 -15.76 4.70
C PHE A 130 -5.58 -16.38 5.43
N ASP A 131 -4.71 -17.07 4.68
CA ASP A 131 -3.41 -17.55 5.16
C ASP A 131 -2.40 -16.42 5.24
N ALA A 132 -2.53 -15.44 4.33
CA ALA A 132 -1.69 -14.25 4.31
C ALA A 132 -2.47 -12.98 3.91
N VAL A 133 -2.00 -11.85 4.42
CA VAL A 133 -2.41 -10.51 3.99
C VAL A 133 -1.18 -9.76 3.50
N VAL A 134 -1.30 -9.16 2.31
CA VAL A 134 -0.33 -8.25 1.73
C VAL A 134 -0.88 -6.82 1.81
N CYS A 135 -0.06 -5.90 2.33
CA CYS A 135 -0.28 -4.46 2.30
C CYS A 135 1.02 -3.81 1.81
N ALA A 136 1.23 -3.83 0.51
CA ALA A 136 2.52 -3.49 -0.09
C ALA A 136 2.52 -2.10 -0.78
N ASP A 137 3.70 -1.73 -1.27
CA ASP A 137 3.96 -0.50 -2.02
C ASP A 137 3.49 0.77 -1.29
N ASN A 138 3.79 0.83 0.01
CA ASN A 138 3.59 2.05 0.79
C ASN A 138 2.12 2.48 0.96
N ALA A 139 1.18 1.53 0.99
CA ALA A 139 -0.24 1.84 1.11
C ALA A 139 -0.66 2.28 2.52
N LEU A 140 -0.20 1.58 3.58
CA LEU A 140 -0.56 1.90 4.97
C LEU A 140 -0.22 3.34 5.40
N PRO A 141 0.89 3.95 4.97
CA PRO A 141 1.24 5.34 5.28
C PRO A 141 0.27 6.43 4.81
N HIS A 142 -0.74 6.10 4.02
CA HIS A 142 -1.85 7.01 3.74
C HIS A 142 -2.81 7.20 4.94
N LEU A 143 -2.71 6.35 5.95
CA LEU A 143 -3.41 6.51 7.21
C LEU A 143 -2.62 7.49 8.09
N LEU A 144 -3.14 8.70 8.21
CA LEU A 144 -2.40 9.83 8.79
C LEU A 144 -2.49 9.92 10.32
N THR A 145 -3.21 9.00 10.97
CA THR A 145 -3.39 8.97 12.44
C THR A 145 -3.09 7.61 13.04
N ALA A 146 -2.62 7.60 14.28
CA ALA A 146 -2.37 6.36 15.02
C ALA A 146 -3.64 5.51 15.18
N THR A 147 -4.80 6.15 15.36
CA THR A 147 -6.10 5.50 15.44
C THR A 147 -6.43 4.73 14.17
N ASP A 148 -6.24 5.36 13.00
CA ASP A 148 -6.50 4.72 11.71
C ASP A 148 -5.54 3.56 11.43
N VAL A 149 -4.24 3.73 11.75
CA VAL A 149 -3.24 2.66 11.59
C VAL A 149 -3.57 1.46 12.48
N ARG A 150 -3.93 1.70 13.75
CA ARG A 150 -4.36 0.63 14.65
C ARG A 150 -5.63 -0.06 14.18
N ALA A 151 -6.62 0.70 13.70
CA ALA A 151 -7.85 0.15 13.13
C ALA A 151 -7.56 -0.76 11.93
N ALA A 152 -6.70 -0.31 11.02
CA ALA A 152 -6.29 -1.12 9.88
C ALA A 152 -5.57 -2.40 10.31
N LEU A 153 -4.56 -2.31 11.18
CA LEU A 153 -3.82 -3.48 11.65
C LEU A 153 -4.70 -4.48 12.40
N ALA A 154 -5.66 -4.00 13.21
CA ALA A 154 -6.65 -4.87 13.86
C ALA A 154 -7.51 -5.60 12.83
N GLU A 155 -7.91 -4.91 11.78
CA GLU A 155 -8.74 -5.47 10.71
C GLU A 155 -7.95 -6.47 9.85
N LEU A 156 -6.69 -6.17 9.51
CA LEU A 156 -5.79 -7.12 8.82
C LEU A 156 -5.57 -8.38 9.66
N ARG A 157 -5.44 -8.22 10.99
CA ARG A 157 -5.34 -9.37 11.89
C ARG A 157 -6.64 -10.17 11.95
N ARG A 158 -7.81 -9.52 12.00
CA ARG A 158 -9.12 -10.17 12.05
C ARG A 158 -9.34 -11.13 10.87
N VAL A 159 -8.98 -10.69 9.66
CA VAL A 159 -9.20 -11.49 8.44
C VAL A 159 -8.16 -12.60 8.25
N LEU A 160 -7.04 -12.56 8.98
CA LEU A 160 -6.04 -13.62 8.99
C LEU A 160 -6.46 -14.80 9.86
N ARG A 161 -6.19 -16.02 9.39
CA ARG A 161 -6.26 -17.22 10.21
C ARG A 161 -5.28 -17.11 11.39
N PRO A 162 -5.55 -17.78 12.54
CA PRO A 162 -4.57 -17.89 13.61
C PRO A 162 -3.24 -18.43 13.08
N GLY A 163 -2.14 -17.71 13.33
CA GLY A 163 -0.82 -18.00 12.77
C GLY A 163 -0.59 -17.55 11.33
N GLY A 164 -1.58 -16.94 10.69
CA GLY A 164 -1.47 -16.37 9.33
C GLY A 164 -0.42 -15.27 9.24
N LEU A 165 0.05 -14.98 8.05
CA LEU A 165 1.18 -14.09 7.77
C LEU A 165 0.71 -12.71 7.32
N LEU A 166 1.17 -11.65 8.00
CA LEU A 166 1.13 -10.29 7.49
C LEU A 166 2.43 -9.98 6.76
N MET A 167 2.33 -9.46 5.54
CA MET A 167 3.42 -8.87 4.76
C MET A 167 3.07 -7.43 4.46
N LEU A 168 3.82 -6.48 5.03
CA LEU A 168 3.58 -5.06 4.87
C LEU A 168 4.86 -4.38 4.41
N SER A 169 4.80 -3.56 3.35
CA SER A 169 5.97 -2.80 2.91
C SER A 169 5.75 -1.31 2.96
N THR A 170 6.80 -0.59 3.29
CA THR A 170 6.84 0.88 3.29
C THR A 170 8.15 1.37 2.69
N ARG A 171 8.18 2.64 2.31
CA ARG A 171 9.45 3.32 2.04
C ARG A 171 10.37 3.26 3.26
N PRO A 172 11.71 3.40 3.08
CA PRO A 172 12.67 3.39 4.20
C PRO A 172 12.57 4.70 5.00
N TYR A 173 11.48 4.87 5.75
CA TYR A 173 11.15 6.13 6.41
C TYR A 173 12.12 6.58 7.49
N ASP A 174 12.87 5.66 8.09
CA ASP A 174 13.95 6.03 9.03
C ASP A 174 15.02 6.88 8.33
N ASP A 175 15.40 6.50 7.11
CA ASP A 175 16.35 7.23 6.28
C ASP A 175 15.72 8.49 5.69
N LEU A 176 14.52 8.39 5.13
CA LEU A 176 13.81 9.51 4.49
C LEU A 176 13.50 10.66 5.48
N ARG A 177 13.19 10.35 6.75
CA ARG A 177 13.00 11.38 7.78
C ARG A 177 14.28 12.10 8.15
N ARG A 178 15.44 11.42 8.09
CA ARG A 178 16.75 12.01 8.32
C ARG A 178 17.15 12.89 7.14
N ASP A 179 17.03 12.37 5.92
CA ASP A 179 17.59 12.97 4.72
C ASP A 179 16.62 14.00 4.08
N ARG A 180 15.33 13.90 4.34
CA ARG A 180 14.24 14.78 3.86
C ARG A 180 14.38 15.17 2.39
N PRO A 181 14.42 14.21 1.46
CA PRO A 181 14.51 14.52 0.04
C PRO A 181 13.33 15.36 -0.39
N THR A 182 13.54 16.30 -1.31
CA THR A 182 12.51 17.19 -1.84
C THR A 182 12.00 16.74 -3.20
N ALA A 183 12.69 15.81 -3.87
CA ALA A 183 12.32 15.30 -5.19
C ALA A 183 12.84 13.87 -5.39
N THR A 184 12.26 13.16 -6.36
CA THR A 184 12.84 11.93 -6.91
C THR A 184 13.49 12.19 -8.25
N GLU A 185 14.42 11.31 -8.64
CA GLU A 185 14.92 11.29 -10.02
C GLU A 185 13.77 11.08 -11.00
N PRO A 186 13.81 11.75 -12.18
CA PRO A 186 12.85 11.52 -13.24
C PRO A 186 12.92 10.07 -13.75
N ARG A 187 11.75 9.48 -13.97
CA ARG A 187 11.62 8.17 -14.62
C ARG A 187 11.01 8.35 -16.00
N VAL A 188 11.53 7.60 -16.96
CA VAL A 188 11.03 7.60 -18.33
C VAL A 188 10.41 6.22 -18.60
N SER A 189 9.18 6.24 -19.09
CA SER A 189 8.45 5.05 -19.59
C SER A 189 7.86 5.36 -20.97
N VAL A 190 7.26 4.36 -21.59
CA VAL A 190 6.56 4.51 -22.88
C VAL A 190 5.13 4.02 -22.67
N ASP A 191 4.14 4.78 -23.12
CA ASP A 191 2.74 4.39 -23.06
C ASP A 191 2.34 3.43 -24.21
N GLY A 192 1.08 2.97 -24.20
CA GLY A 192 0.56 2.05 -25.21
C GLY A 192 0.52 2.61 -26.64
N ASP A 193 0.63 3.93 -26.79
CA ASP A 193 0.68 4.64 -28.09
C ASP A 193 2.13 4.93 -28.52
N GLY A 194 3.12 4.43 -27.80
CA GLY A 194 4.54 4.66 -28.08
C GLY A 194 5.06 6.03 -27.62
N ARG A 195 4.28 6.80 -26.85
CA ARG A 195 4.67 8.12 -26.38
C ARG A 195 5.58 8.01 -25.16
N ARG A 196 6.60 8.84 -25.12
CA ARG A 196 7.48 8.97 -23.95
C ARG A 196 6.73 9.65 -22.81
N VAL A 197 6.74 9.02 -21.63
CA VAL A 197 6.16 9.56 -20.41
C VAL A 197 7.26 9.78 -19.41
N VAL A 198 7.38 11.02 -18.90
CA VAL A 198 8.32 11.37 -17.83
C VAL A 198 7.52 11.57 -16.55
N SER A 199 7.94 10.89 -15.48
CA SER A 199 7.33 11.04 -14.16
C SER A 199 8.37 11.30 -13.08
N PHE A 200 8.05 12.18 -12.14
CA PHE A 200 8.85 12.46 -10.96
C PHE A 200 7.96 12.93 -9.83
N GLN A 201 8.49 12.96 -8.61
CA GLN A 201 7.76 13.39 -7.42
C GLN A 201 8.47 14.57 -6.78
N LEU A 202 7.67 15.55 -6.30
CA LEU A 202 8.12 16.56 -5.34
C LEU A 202 7.54 16.22 -3.96
N TRP A 203 8.33 16.43 -2.92
CA TRP A 203 7.97 16.11 -1.55
C TRP A 203 8.10 17.34 -0.66
N HIS A 204 7.02 17.70 -0.01
CA HIS A 204 6.92 18.86 0.88
C HIS A 204 6.76 18.36 2.31
N TRP A 205 7.86 18.33 3.06
CA TRP A 205 7.85 17.88 4.44
C TRP A 205 7.16 18.89 5.35
N HIS A 206 6.26 18.40 6.20
CA HIS A 206 5.61 19.21 7.23
C HIS A 206 6.63 19.55 8.33
N GLU A 207 6.33 20.60 9.13
CA GLU A 207 7.19 21.05 10.24
C GLU A 207 7.42 19.96 11.29
N ASP A 208 6.43 19.07 11.51
CA ASP A 208 6.54 17.95 12.43
C ASP A 208 7.61 16.91 11.99
N GLY A 209 8.06 16.96 10.74
CA GLY A 209 9.00 16.01 10.16
C GLY A 209 8.48 14.58 10.10
N GLU A 210 7.20 14.37 10.38
CA GLU A 210 6.54 13.07 10.37
C GLU A 210 5.66 12.86 9.14
N ARG A 211 5.21 13.95 8.50
CA ARG A 211 4.35 13.91 7.32
C ARG A 211 4.98 14.66 6.17
N TYR A 212 4.57 14.30 4.98
CA TYR A 212 4.91 15.04 3.77
C TYR A 212 3.78 14.97 2.75
N ASP A 213 3.60 16.05 2.00
CA ASP A 213 2.75 16.08 0.82
C ASP A 213 3.59 15.70 -0.39
N LEU A 214 3.09 14.75 -1.15
CA LEU A 214 3.68 14.28 -2.38
C LEU A 214 2.91 14.84 -3.56
N GLU A 215 3.61 15.42 -4.53
CA GLU A 215 3.10 15.76 -5.84
C GLU A 215 3.75 14.84 -6.87
N LEU A 216 2.94 14.00 -7.51
CA LEU A 216 3.38 13.17 -8.64
C LEU A 216 3.12 13.94 -9.94
N PHE A 217 4.17 14.34 -10.61
CA PHE A 217 4.15 14.95 -11.93
C PHE A 217 4.27 13.88 -13.01
N ARG A 218 3.49 14.05 -14.07
CA ARG A 218 3.59 13.23 -15.27
C ARG A 218 3.43 14.11 -16.50
N LEU A 219 4.41 14.02 -17.39
CA LEU A 219 4.45 14.68 -18.68
C LEU A 219 4.40 13.59 -19.76
N THR A 220 3.53 13.77 -20.76
CA THR A 220 3.45 12.86 -21.89
C THR A 220 3.94 13.59 -23.14
N GLY A 221 4.95 13.04 -23.77
CA GLY A 221 5.54 13.57 -24.99
C GLY A 221 4.65 13.33 -26.23
N PRO A 222 4.99 13.96 -27.35
CA PRO A 222 4.31 13.74 -28.63
C PRO A 222 4.57 12.30 -29.15
N PRO A 223 3.67 11.75 -29.98
CA PRO A 223 3.78 10.40 -30.51
C PRO A 223 4.96 10.21 -31.48
N ASP A 224 5.38 11.27 -32.12
CA ASP A 224 6.45 11.29 -33.15
C ASP A 224 7.82 11.73 -32.62
N GLY A 225 7.93 12.00 -31.33
CA GLY A 225 9.18 12.46 -30.71
C GLY A 225 9.60 13.89 -31.08
N ASN A 226 8.75 14.67 -31.76
CA ASN A 226 9.01 16.05 -32.10
C ASN A 226 8.95 16.92 -30.84
N ASP A 227 9.97 17.73 -30.57
CA ASP A 227 10.19 18.42 -29.27
C ASP A 227 9.18 19.53 -28.94
N GLN A 228 8.21 19.82 -29.77
CA GLN A 228 7.39 21.03 -29.65
C GLN A 228 6.03 20.85 -28.96
N ASP A 229 5.51 19.62 -28.83
CA ASP A 229 4.15 19.39 -28.34
C ASP A 229 4.07 18.39 -27.16
N TRP A 230 4.72 18.72 -26.06
CA TRP A 230 4.45 18.03 -24.80
C TRP A 230 3.01 18.32 -24.36
N GLY A 231 2.26 17.27 -24.07
CA GLY A 231 0.88 17.37 -23.58
C GLY A 231 0.80 18.07 -22.22
N PRO A 232 -0.41 18.32 -21.71
CA PRO A 232 -0.60 18.98 -20.44
C PRO A 232 0.05 18.17 -19.31
N VAL A 233 0.71 18.87 -18.39
CA VAL A 233 1.26 18.27 -17.17
C VAL A 233 0.12 17.80 -16.28
N SER A 234 0.11 16.54 -15.90
CA SER A 234 -0.79 16.05 -14.85
C SER A 234 -0.09 16.05 -13.50
N VAL A 235 -0.76 16.58 -12.49
CA VAL A 235 -0.25 16.61 -11.11
C VAL A 235 -1.24 15.93 -10.18
N HIS A 236 -0.77 14.92 -9.44
CA HIS A 236 -1.56 14.20 -8.44
C HIS A 236 -0.95 14.41 -7.07
N ARG A 237 -1.77 14.71 -6.06
CA ARG A 237 -1.32 15.03 -4.70
C ARG A 237 -1.86 14.06 -3.67
N ALA A 238 -0.99 13.63 -2.77
CA ALA A 238 -1.36 12.81 -1.62
C ALA A 238 -0.46 13.13 -0.42
N THR A 239 -1.00 12.98 0.78
CA THR A 239 -0.23 13.10 2.03
C THR A 239 0.15 11.72 2.53
N TYR A 240 1.35 11.59 3.07
CA TYR A 240 1.87 10.37 3.68
C TYR A 240 2.35 10.65 5.10
N TRP A 241 2.17 9.66 5.95
CA TRP A 241 2.82 9.61 7.26
C TRP A 241 4.10 8.79 7.16
N ALA A 242 5.23 9.42 7.39
CA ALA A 242 6.55 8.76 7.38
C ALA A 242 6.73 7.91 8.65
N LEU A 243 6.00 6.79 8.71
CA LEU A 243 6.02 5.84 9.83
C LEU A 243 7.36 5.11 9.90
N THR A 244 8.14 5.34 10.96
CA THR A 244 9.38 4.61 11.22
C THR A 244 9.13 3.13 11.44
N ARG A 245 10.14 2.30 11.18
CA ARG A 245 10.07 0.85 11.38
C ARG A 245 9.68 0.47 12.81
N ASP A 246 10.29 1.10 13.80
CA ASP A 246 10.00 0.84 15.22
C ASP A 246 8.56 1.20 15.59
N ARG A 247 8.06 2.33 15.07
CA ARG A 247 6.69 2.76 15.36
C ARG A 247 5.67 1.81 14.77
N LEU A 248 5.89 1.39 13.53
CA LEU A 248 5.00 0.46 12.85
C LEU A 248 5.05 -0.94 13.47
N ALA A 249 6.24 -1.42 13.86
CA ALA A 249 6.38 -2.69 14.59
C ALA A 249 5.63 -2.68 15.94
N ARG A 250 5.67 -1.56 16.68
CA ARG A 250 4.87 -1.39 17.90
C ARG A 250 3.38 -1.45 17.63
N PHE A 251 2.88 -0.74 16.61
CA PHE A 251 1.46 -0.80 16.25
C PHE A 251 1.03 -2.21 15.84
N ALA A 252 1.87 -2.96 15.13
CA ALA A 252 1.59 -4.34 14.79
C ALA A 252 1.52 -5.22 16.04
N ALA A 253 2.45 -5.08 16.98
CA ALA A 253 2.43 -5.80 18.25
C ALA A 253 1.20 -5.45 19.11
N GLU A 254 0.84 -4.16 19.22
CA GLU A 254 -0.38 -3.69 19.89
C GLU A 254 -1.66 -4.27 19.27
N ALA A 255 -1.69 -4.48 17.95
CA ALA A 255 -2.80 -5.15 17.25
C ALA A 255 -2.83 -6.67 17.45
N GLY A 256 -1.88 -7.25 18.20
CA GLY A 256 -1.82 -8.68 18.52
C GLY A 256 -1.07 -9.52 17.49
N PHE A 257 -0.24 -8.90 16.67
CA PHE A 257 0.75 -9.62 15.85
C PHE A 257 1.95 -10.02 16.70
N THR A 258 2.52 -11.17 16.39
CA THR A 258 3.71 -11.75 17.04
C THR A 258 4.81 -11.97 15.99
N ALA A 259 6.04 -12.27 16.44
CA ALA A 259 7.19 -12.48 15.54
C ALA A 259 7.34 -11.34 14.50
N VAL A 260 7.18 -10.10 14.98
CA VAL A 260 7.28 -8.91 14.13
C VAL A 260 8.75 -8.67 13.78
N GLU A 261 9.08 -8.73 12.50
CA GLU A 261 10.45 -8.54 12.01
C GLU A 261 10.47 -7.72 10.71
N TRP A 262 11.52 -6.93 10.53
CA TRP A 262 11.78 -6.21 9.30
C TRP A 262 12.84 -6.93 8.46
N GLN A 263 12.55 -7.11 7.18
CA GLN A 263 13.47 -7.65 6.20
C GLN A 263 13.87 -6.55 5.21
N PRO A 264 15.17 -6.31 5.01
CA PRO A 264 15.63 -5.31 4.04
C PRO A 264 15.46 -5.83 2.59
N PRO A 265 15.43 -4.93 1.59
CA PRO A 265 15.34 -5.31 0.18
C PRO A 265 16.37 -6.36 -0.25
N ALA A 266 17.61 -6.24 0.24
CA ALA A 266 18.69 -7.19 -0.07
C ALA A 266 18.40 -8.63 0.39
N ALA A 267 17.57 -8.81 1.42
CA ALA A 267 17.19 -10.13 1.93
C ALA A 267 15.95 -10.71 1.24
N THR A 268 15.07 -9.86 0.73
CA THR A 268 13.77 -10.28 0.18
C THR A 268 13.70 -10.24 -1.34
N GLY A 269 14.54 -9.43 -1.99
CA GLY A 269 14.40 -9.06 -3.40
C GLY A 269 13.23 -8.10 -3.67
N PHE A 270 12.40 -7.79 -2.66
CA PHE A 270 11.36 -6.78 -2.81
C PHE A 270 11.97 -5.38 -2.73
N PHE A 271 11.52 -4.43 -3.54
CA PHE A 271 12.14 -3.11 -3.69
C PHE A 271 12.03 -2.19 -2.45
N GLN A 272 11.21 -2.55 -1.48
CA GLN A 272 11.03 -1.84 -0.21
C GLN A 272 11.33 -2.75 0.97
N PRO A 273 11.67 -2.21 2.16
CA PRO A 273 11.68 -2.97 3.40
C PRO A 273 10.30 -3.61 3.65
N VAL A 274 10.31 -4.88 4.07
CA VAL A 274 9.08 -5.65 4.34
C VAL A 274 9.03 -5.99 5.83
N LEU A 275 7.92 -5.62 6.49
CA LEU A 275 7.56 -6.12 7.80
C LEU A 275 6.82 -7.44 7.62
N LEU A 276 7.31 -8.47 8.29
CA LEU A 276 6.67 -9.78 8.43
C LEU A 276 6.17 -9.94 9.86
N ALA A 277 4.97 -10.46 10.03
CA ALA A 277 4.42 -10.73 11.35
C ALA A 277 3.38 -11.86 11.31
N ARG A 278 3.17 -12.54 12.44
CA ARG A 278 2.18 -13.61 12.58
C ARG A 278 0.94 -13.12 13.32
N ALA A 279 -0.23 -13.46 12.83
CA ALA A 279 -1.45 -13.26 13.59
C ALA A 279 -1.39 -14.14 14.85
N GLY A 280 -1.28 -13.52 16.03
CA GLY A 280 -1.28 -14.24 17.31
C GLY A 280 -2.55 -15.07 17.46
N ARG A 281 -2.48 -16.18 18.21
CA ARG A 281 -3.69 -16.92 18.58
C ARG A 281 -4.61 -16.02 19.40
N PRO A 282 -5.95 -16.11 19.25
CA PRO A 282 -6.85 -15.45 20.18
C PRO A 282 -6.45 -15.84 21.61
N VAL A 283 -6.28 -14.85 22.48
CA VAL A 283 -6.17 -15.13 23.92
C VAL A 283 -7.51 -15.75 24.30
N GLY A 284 -7.51 -17.04 24.59
CA GLY A 284 -8.72 -17.73 25.03
C GLY A 284 -9.27 -16.99 26.25
N THR A 285 -10.49 -16.48 26.15
CA THR A 285 -11.28 -16.13 27.33
C THR A 285 -11.55 -17.43 28.03
N GLY A 286 -10.69 -17.73 29.03
CA GLY A 286 -10.92 -18.83 29.97
C GLY A 286 -12.11 -18.56 30.88
#